data_cf76cc5db8542913d317f7b5a1fbb4e2
#
_entry.id   cf76cc5db8542913d317f7b5a1fbb4e2
#
_cell.length_a   1.000
_cell.length_b   1.000
_cell.length_c   1.000
_cell.angle_alpha   90.00
_cell.angle_beta   90.00
_cell.angle_gamma   90.00
#
_symmetry.space_group_name_H-M   'P 1'
#
loop_
_entity.id
_entity.type
_entity.pdbx_description
1 polymer ?
#
loop_
_entity_poly.entity_id
_entity_poly.type
_entity_poly.pdbx_seq_one_letter_code
_entity_poly.pdbx_strand_id
1 'polypeptide(L)'
;MKALLQLIQFSFIQAIQELRVNRLRTTLSLLGISIGIFCIISVLTVLDSMERNIRKEVASLGSDVVYINRWPWMDEGGEYKWWDFLRRPSMGVKELKAVNGLPHVQFATLCFSENNVTIKNNQNELSGVNSYAVMPYFENTQNLEILKGRYFSSTELEGGTACGVIGDKLYNELFPSQLNPIGTYVFYHGKKIKIIG
;
A
#
# COMPACT_ATOMS: atom_id res chain seq x y z
N MET A 1 47.23 40.30 -14.45
CA MET A 1 46.25 39.29 -14.88
C MET A 1 46.82 38.19 -15.76
N LYS A 2 47.58 38.49 -16.84
CA LYS A 2 48.19 37.48 -17.75
C LYS A 2 49.12 36.48 -17.04
N ALA A 3 49.98 36.94 -16.12
CA ALA A 3 50.90 36.10 -15.37
C ALA A 3 50.17 35.09 -14.43
N LEU A 4 49.07 35.50 -13.82
CA LEU A 4 48.26 34.65 -12.96
C LEU A 4 47.56 33.52 -13.76
N LEU A 5 47.05 33.85 -14.96
CA LEU A 5 46.46 32.89 -15.89
C LEU A 5 47.48 31.85 -16.37
N GLN A 6 48.70 32.29 -16.68
CA GLN A 6 49.78 31.38 -17.10
C GLN A 6 50.21 30.45 -15.96
N LEU A 7 50.25 30.93 -14.73
CA LEU A 7 50.57 30.13 -13.54
C LEU A 7 49.52 29.06 -13.27
N ILE A 8 48.24 29.41 -13.40
CA ILE A 8 47.14 28.46 -13.26
C ILE A 8 47.18 27.39 -14.35
N GLN A 9 47.44 27.79 -15.63
CA GLN A 9 47.57 26.83 -16.73
C GLN A 9 48.73 25.86 -16.51
N PHE A 10 49.88 26.35 -16.08
CA PHE A 10 51.09 25.53 -15.83
C PHE A 10 50.81 24.53 -14.68
N SER A 11 50.21 24.99 -13.57
CA SER A 11 49.85 24.16 -12.44
C SER A 11 48.85 23.08 -12.82
N PHE A 12 47.89 23.39 -13.69
CA PHE A 12 46.89 22.42 -14.16
C PHE A 12 47.52 21.32 -15.04
N ILE A 13 48.42 21.70 -15.96
CA ILE A 13 49.14 20.75 -16.81
C ILE A 13 50.01 19.82 -15.95
N GLN A 14 50.71 20.39 -14.97
CA GLN A 14 51.59 19.65 -14.08
C GLN A 14 50.75 18.65 -13.20
N ALA A 15 49.60 19.07 -12.69
CA ALA A 15 48.70 18.18 -11.97
C ALA A 15 48.19 17.00 -12.80
N ILE A 16 47.84 17.22 -14.07
CA ILE A 16 47.45 16.15 -15.00
C ILE A 16 48.59 15.17 -15.28
N GLN A 17 49.85 15.70 -15.42
CA GLN A 17 51.04 14.85 -15.63
C GLN A 17 51.29 13.94 -14.41
N GLU A 18 51.23 14.48 -13.20
CA GLU A 18 51.37 13.72 -11.95
C GLU A 18 50.33 12.59 -11.83
N LEU A 19 49.06 12.87 -12.19
CA LEU A 19 48.00 11.87 -12.22
C LEU A 19 48.29 10.74 -13.23
N ARG A 20 48.91 11.07 -14.37
CA ARG A 20 49.31 10.09 -15.39
C ARG A 20 50.50 9.23 -15.02
N VAL A 21 51.47 9.78 -14.29
CA VAL A 21 52.66 9.04 -13.83
C VAL A 21 52.26 7.98 -12.78
N ASN A 22 51.34 8.32 -11.86
CA ASN A 22 50.91 7.44 -10.78
C ASN A 22 49.53 6.84 -11.02
N ARG A 23 49.28 6.30 -12.21
CA ARG A 23 47.93 5.81 -12.65
C ARG A 23 47.27 4.88 -11.65
N LEU A 24 48.03 3.90 -11.10
CA LEU A 24 47.46 2.90 -10.17
C LEU A 24 46.92 3.55 -8.90
N ARG A 25 47.68 4.47 -8.29
CA ARG A 25 47.30 5.19 -7.09
C ARG A 25 46.06 6.07 -7.33
N THR A 26 46.08 6.80 -8.47
CA THR A 26 44.98 7.68 -8.85
C THR A 26 43.70 6.90 -9.09
N THR A 27 43.79 5.78 -9.83
CA THR A 27 42.62 4.94 -10.11
C THR A 27 42.03 4.34 -8.83
N LEU A 28 42.89 3.83 -7.93
CA LEU A 28 42.44 3.29 -6.64
C LEU A 28 41.75 4.34 -5.77
N SER A 29 42.35 5.55 -5.70
CA SER A 29 41.75 6.65 -4.92
C SER A 29 40.40 7.11 -5.50
N LEU A 30 40.32 7.29 -6.82
CA LEU A 30 39.07 7.66 -7.50
C LEU A 30 38.00 6.59 -7.35
N LEU A 31 38.39 5.30 -7.47
CA LEU A 31 37.46 4.16 -7.29
C LEU A 31 36.93 4.12 -5.87
N GLY A 32 37.78 4.34 -4.86
CA GLY A 32 37.36 4.42 -3.46
C GLY A 32 36.35 5.53 -3.21
N ILE A 33 36.61 6.74 -3.72
CA ILE A 33 35.68 7.88 -3.60
C ILE A 33 34.39 7.60 -4.35
N SER A 34 34.47 7.07 -5.57
CA SER A 34 33.28 6.74 -6.38
C SER A 34 32.38 5.70 -5.69
N ILE A 35 32.96 4.65 -5.12
CA ILE A 35 32.19 3.65 -4.36
C ILE A 35 31.57 4.30 -3.12
N GLY A 36 32.31 5.14 -2.39
CA GLY A 36 31.77 5.84 -1.22
C GLY A 36 30.56 6.72 -1.57
N ILE A 37 30.66 7.53 -2.62
CA ILE A 37 29.55 8.37 -3.08
C ILE A 37 28.38 7.51 -3.57
N PHE A 38 28.65 6.45 -4.33
CA PHE A 38 27.63 5.52 -4.81
C PHE A 38 26.86 4.88 -3.66
N CYS A 39 27.55 4.41 -2.62
CA CYS A 39 26.91 3.83 -1.43
C CYS A 39 25.99 4.84 -0.74
N ILE A 40 26.46 6.09 -0.54
CA ILE A 40 25.65 7.13 0.11
C ILE A 40 24.39 7.41 -0.72
N ILE A 41 24.52 7.63 -2.02
CA ILE A 41 23.38 7.90 -2.90
C ILE A 41 22.40 6.72 -2.90
N SER A 42 22.91 5.50 -2.96
CA SER A 42 22.07 4.29 -2.96
C SER A 42 21.25 4.18 -1.67
N VAL A 43 21.85 4.38 -0.51
CA VAL A 43 21.15 4.35 0.78
C VAL A 43 20.10 5.45 0.86
N LEU A 44 20.43 6.67 0.49
CA LEU A 44 19.47 7.78 0.51
C LEU A 44 18.30 7.54 -0.44
N THR A 45 18.55 6.98 -1.63
CA THR A 45 17.48 6.65 -2.60
C THR A 45 16.53 5.59 -2.06
N VAL A 46 17.07 4.57 -1.39
CA VAL A 46 16.24 3.52 -0.77
C VAL A 46 15.39 4.10 0.36
N LEU A 47 15.98 4.93 1.22
CA LEU A 47 15.25 5.60 2.32
C LEU A 47 14.14 6.51 1.80
N ASP A 48 14.42 7.34 0.79
CA ASP A 48 13.41 8.20 0.13
C ASP A 48 12.26 7.38 -0.47
N SER A 49 12.60 6.27 -1.11
CA SER A 49 11.61 5.37 -1.72
C SER A 49 10.70 4.74 -0.66
N MET A 50 11.31 4.30 0.46
CA MET A 50 10.59 3.73 1.59
C MET A 50 9.69 4.77 2.27
N GLU A 51 10.17 5.99 2.50
CA GLU A 51 9.38 7.08 3.07
C GLU A 51 8.16 7.40 2.20
N ARG A 52 8.35 7.50 0.88
CA ARG A 52 7.24 7.76 -0.06
C ARG A 52 6.20 6.64 -0.05
N ASN A 53 6.62 5.39 0.04
CA ASN A 53 5.70 4.25 0.11
C ASN A 53 4.90 4.28 1.42
N ILE A 54 5.57 4.49 2.57
CA ILE A 54 4.90 4.61 3.87
C ILE A 54 3.90 5.77 3.85
N ARG A 55 4.29 6.94 3.34
CA ARG A 55 3.38 8.09 3.23
C ARG A 55 2.16 7.80 2.37
N LYS A 56 2.31 7.07 1.27
CA LYS A 56 1.19 6.64 0.42
C LYS A 56 0.26 5.67 1.16
N GLU A 57 0.82 4.68 1.86
CA GLU A 57 0.04 3.72 2.65
C GLU A 57 -0.73 4.42 3.77
N VAL A 58 -0.09 5.32 4.51
CA VAL A 58 -0.75 6.11 5.57
C VAL A 58 -1.82 7.03 4.97
N ALA A 59 -1.56 7.68 3.85
CA ALA A 59 -2.55 8.52 3.18
C ALA A 59 -3.76 7.74 2.67
N SER A 60 -3.59 6.47 2.29
CA SER A 60 -4.69 5.60 1.87
C SER A 60 -5.64 5.22 3.01
N LEU A 61 -5.16 5.25 4.25
CA LEU A 61 -5.97 4.99 5.45
C LEU A 61 -6.94 6.13 5.80
N GLY A 62 -6.79 7.32 5.17
CA GLY A 62 -7.57 8.52 5.47
C GLY A 62 -7.04 9.28 6.70
N SER A 63 -6.86 10.60 6.55
CA SER A 63 -6.30 11.45 7.62
C SER A 63 -7.24 11.67 8.80
N ASP A 64 -8.55 11.58 8.58
CA ASP A 64 -9.60 11.90 9.54
C ASP A 64 -10.47 10.69 9.90
N VAL A 65 -9.93 9.48 9.74
CA VAL A 65 -10.66 8.22 10.00
C VAL A 65 -10.25 7.64 11.34
N VAL A 66 -11.25 7.35 12.16
CA VAL A 66 -11.05 6.65 13.44
C VAL A 66 -11.49 5.19 13.28
N TYR A 67 -10.54 4.30 13.48
CA TYR A 67 -10.78 2.84 13.43
C TYR A 67 -11.10 2.32 14.83
N ILE A 68 -12.29 1.76 14.99
CA ILE A 68 -12.73 1.15 16.24
C ILE A 68 -12.68 -0.37 16.08
N ASN A 69 -11.71 -1.00 16.70
CA ASN A 69 -11.51 -2.44 16.64
C ASN A 69 -11.75 -3.12 17.99
N ARG A 70 -12.19 -4.38 17.93
CA ARG A 70 -12.29 -5.22 19.11
C ARG A 70 -10.93 -5.55 19.71
N TRP A 71 -9.90 -5.70 18.86
CA TRP A 71 -8.52 -6.02 19.20
C TRP A 71 -7.68 -4.77 19.25
N PRO A 72 -6.74 -4.62 20.20
CA PRO A 72 -5.84 -3.49 20.22
C PRO A 72 -4.90 -3.53 19.00
N TRP A 73 -4.57 -2.35 18.49
CA TRP A 73 -3.66 -2.19 17.35
C TRP A 73 -2.19 -2.40 17.71
N MET A 74 -1.83 -2.16 18.98
CA MET A 74 -0.49 -2.31 19.49
C MET A 74 -0.54 -2.98 20.86
N ASP A 75 0.47 -3.78 21.16
CA ASP A 75 0.76 -4.25 22.48
C ASP A 75 1.36 -3.09 23.28
N GLU A 76 0.66 -2.57 24.26
CA GLU A 76 1.14 -1.48 25.13
C GLU A 76 2.20 -1.97 26.15
N GLY A 77 3.03 -2.96 25.76
CA GLY A 77 4.17 -3.43 26.55
C GLY A 77 3.83 -4.17 27.84
N GLY A 78 2.60 -4.68 27.93
CA GLY A 78 2.14 -5.54 29.02
C GLY A 78 1.95 -6.99 28.61
N GLU A 79 1.64 -7.86 29.57
CA GLU A 79 1.25 -9.24 29.28
C GLU A 79 -0.03 -9.26 28.46
N TYR A 80 0.06 -9.63 27.17
CA TYR A 80 -1.07 -9.63 26.23
C TYR A 80 -2.12 -10.69 26.61
N LYS A 81 -3.17 -10.25 27.29
CA LYS A 81 -4.29 -11.11 27.73
C LYS A 81 -5.39 -11.14 26.67
N TRP A 82 -5.18 -11.90 25.60
CA TRP A 82 -6.13 -12.02 24.49
C TRP A 82 -7.54 -12.47 24.90
N TRP A 83 -7.68 -13.20 26.02
CA TRP A 83 -8.98 -13.63 26.55
C TRP A 83 -9.86 -12.49 27.09
N ASP A 84 -9.29 -11.36 27.51
CA ASP A 84 -10.06 -10.21 27.93
C ASP A 84 -10.76 -9.52 26.76
N PHE A 85 -10.18 -9.62 25.55
CA PHE A 85 -10.75 -9.10 24.32
C PHE A 85 -11.82 -10.03 23.74
N LEU A 86 -11.76 -11.35 24.01
CA LEU A 86 -12.80 -12.29 23.62
C LEU A 86 -14.16 -11.99 24.26
N ARG A 87 -14.18 -11.41 25.46
CA ARG A 87 -15.40 -11.04 26.15
C ARG A 87 -16.06 -9.77 25.62
N ARG A 88 -15.34 -8.97 24.83
CA ARG A 88 -15.91 -7.76 24.23
C ARG A 88 -16.94 -8.15 23.17
N PRO A 89 -18.13 -7.53 23.18
CA PRO A 89 -19.13 -7.80 22.15
C PRO A 89 -18.59 -7.42 20.78
N SER A 90 -18.99 -8.15 19.73
CA SER A 90 -18.72 -7.77 18.36
C SER A 90 -19.54 -6.53 18.02
N MET A 91 -18.92 -5.60 17.32
CA MET A 91 -19.63 -4.42 16.80
C MET A 91 -20.64 -4.84 15.74
N GLY A 92 -21.80 -4.24 15.77
CA GLY A 92 -22.88 -4.52 14.85
C GLY A 92 -23.59 -3.25 14.37
N VAL A 93 -24.73 -3.43 13.72
CA VAL A 93 -25.53 -2.34 13.16
C VAL A 93 -26.07 -1.39 14.23
N LYS A 94 -26.25 -1.86 15.47
CA LYS A 94 -26.71 -1.01 16.58
C LYS A 94 -25.66 0.02 16.96
N GLU A 95 -24.41 -0.41 17.08
CA GLU A 95 -23.27 0.45 17.41
C GLU A 95 -23.02 1.42 16.27
N LEU A 96 -23.12 0.97 15.01
CA LEU A 96 -23.02 1.85 13.83
C LEU A 96 -24.04 2.98 13.87
N LYS A 97 -25.30 2.70 14.20
CA LYS A 97 -26.34 3.72 14.32
C LYS A 97 -26.05 4.70 15.45
N ALA A 98 -25.52 4.23 16.57
CA ALA A 98 -25.14 5.08 17.68
C ALA A 98 -23.99 6.04 17.30
N VAL A 99 -22.98 5.54 16.58
CA VAL A 99 -21.84 6.34 16.13
C VAL A 99 -22.27 7.39 15.10
N ASN A 100 -23.15 7.04 14.16
CA ASN A 100 -23.69 7.99 13.17
C ASN A 100 -24.53 9.13 13.81
N GLY A 101 -25.01 8.96 15.03
CA GLY A 101 -25.71 10.00 15.77
C GLY A 101 -24.81 10.95 16.56
N LEU A 102 -23.50 10.75 16.58
CA LEU A 102 -22.57 11.58 17.32
C LEU A 102 -22.27 12.91 16.58
N PRO A 103 -22.13 14.03 17.30
CA PRO A 103 -21.69 15.28 16.69
C PRO A 103 -20.27 15.12 16.12
N HIS A 104 -20.02 15.76 14.98
CA HIS A 104 -18.74 15.75 14.26
C HIS A 104 -18.41 14.43 13.55
N VAL A 105 -19.28 13.42 13.54
CA VAL A 105 -19.15 12.24 12.68
C VAL A 105 -19.86 12.51 11.38
N GLN A 106 -19.10 12.53 10.28
CA GLN A 106 -19.65 12.76 8.95
C GLN A 106 -20.20 11.45 8.34
N PHE A 107 -19.42 10.39 8.44
CA PHE A 107 -19.77 9.06 7.97
C PHE A 107 -19.25 8.03 8.96
N ALA A 108 -20.02 6.99 9.18
CA ALA A 108 -19.56 5.79 9.85
C ALA A 108 -19.96 4.56 9.04
N THR A 109 -19.08 3.58 8.97
CA THR A 109 -19.31 2.34 8.25
C THR A 109 -18.83 1.15 9.08
N LEU A 110 -19.34 -0.03 8.74
CA LEU A 110 -18.90 -1.28 9.32
C LEU A 110 -18.23 -2.12 8.24
N CYS A 111 -17.08 -2.68 8.58
CA CYS A 111 -16.34 -3.57 7.70
C CYS A 111 -15.98 -4.85 8.46
N PHE A 112 -16.25 -5.99 7.85
CA PHE A 112 -15.82 -7.29 8.34
C PHE A 112 -14.75 -7.83 7.41
N SER A 113 -13.59 -8.15 7.96
CA SER A 113 -12.50 -8.78 7.22
C SER A 113 -12.47 -10.28 7.48
N GLU A 114 -12.29 -11.04 6.43
CA GLU A 114 -12.00 -12.47 6.50
C GLU A 114 -10.71 -12.75 5.76
N ASN A 115 -9.75 -13.35 6.46
CA ASN A 115 -8.44 -13.65 5.93
C ASN A 115 -8.38 -15.09 5.43
N ASN A 116 -7.45 -15.33 4.50
CA ASN A 116 -7.16 -16.67 3.98
C ASN A 116 -8.36 -17.37 3.30
N VAL A 117 -9.15 -16.59 2.57
CA VAL A 117 -10.29 -17.11 1.80
C VAL A 117 -9.80 -17.68 0.47
N THR A 118 -10.49 -18.69 -0.02
CA THR A 118 -10.27 -19.23 -1.35
C THR A 118 -11.32 -18.70 -2.32
N ILE A 119 -10.87 -18.06 -3.38
CA ILE A 119 -11.72 -17.55 -4.46
C ILE A 119 -11.45 -18.38 -5.72
N LYS A 120 -12.52 -18.80 -6.38
CA LYS A 120 -12.45 -19.60 -7.61
C LYS A 120 -13.17 -18.90 -8.73
N ASN A 121 -12.65 -19.04 -9.94
CA ASN A 121 -13.41 -18.87 -11.15
C ASN A 121 -13.56 -20.24 -11.83
N ASN A 122 -14.10 -20.29 -13.06
CA ASN A 122 -14.30 -21.57 -13.77
C ASN A 122 -12.97 -22.28 -14.12
N GLN A 123 -11.84 -21.61 -14.10
CA GLN A 123 -10.55 -22.11 -14.59
C GLN A 123 -9.45 -22.10 -13.53
N ASN A 124 -9.48 -21.10 -12.65
CA ASN A 124 -8.42 -20.85 -11.67
C ASN A 124 -8.98 -20.79 -10.25
N GLU A 125 -8.14 -21.14 -9.31
CA GLU A 125 -8.41 -21.06 -7.87
C GLU A 125 -7.25 -20.34 -7.18
N LEU A 126 -7.56 -19.39 -6.31
CA LEU A 126 -6.58 -18.68 -5.51
C LEU A 126 -6.98 -18.73 -4.03
N SER A 127 -6.05 -19.22 -3.21
CA SER A 127 -6.18 -19.26 -1.75
C SER A 127 -5.34 -18.16 -1.10
N GLY A 128 -5.66 -17.85 0.15
CA GLY A 128 -4.91 -16.81 0.88
C GLY A 128 -5.37 -15.39 0.58
N VAL A 129 -6.55 -15.24 0.01
CA VAL A 129 -7.13 -13.93 -0.30
C VAL A 129 -7.77 -13.33 0.95
N ASN A 130 -7.52 -12.05 1.18
CA ASN A 130 -8.24 -11.29 2.20
C ASN A 130 -9.49 -10.68 1.58
N SER A 131 -10.65 -10.93 2.19
CA SER A 131 -11.92 -10.38 1.76
C SER A 131 -12.50 -9.43 2.79
N TYR A 132 -13.23 -8.43 2.30
CA TYR A 132 -13.85 -7.40 3.12
C TYR A 132 -15.34 -7.31 2.76
N ALA A 133 -16.21 -7.61 3.73
CA ALA A 133 -17.63 -7.31 3.60
C ALA A 133 -17.88 -5.90 4.14
N VAL A 134 -18.36 -5.02 3.29
CA VAL A 134 -18.46 -3.58 3.56
C VAL A 134 -19.92 -3.12 3.60
N MET A 135 -20.19 -2.09 4.39
CA MET A 135 -21.46 -1.39 4.45
C MET A 135 -21.39 -0.03 3.71
N PRO A 136 -22.52 0.68 3.52
CA PRO A 136 -22.53 2.00 2.92
C PRO A 136 -21.52 2.96 3.57
N TYR A 137 -21.00 3.90 2.79
CA TYR A 137 -19.98 4.90 3.17
C TYR A 137 -18.55 4.35 3.38
N PHE A 138 -18.30 3.07 3.13
CA PHE A 138 -16.94 2.53 3.22
C PHE A 138 -15.97 3.24 2.24
N GLU A 139 -16.43 3.54 1.04
CA GLU A 139 -15.65 4.30 0.04
C GLU A 139 -15.25 5.70 0.52
N ASN A 140 -16.06 6.32 1.38
CA ASN A 140 -15.77 7.63 1.95
C ASN A 140 -14.72 7.59 3.07
N THR A 141 -14.55 6.43 3.69
CA THR A 141 -13.57 6.21 4.77
C THR A 141 -12.24 5.67 4.25
N GLN A 142 -12.22 5.13 3.04
CA GLN A 142 -11.04 4.57 2.39
C GLN A 142 -10.80 5.29 1.06
N ASN A 143 -9.56 5.65 0.80
CA ASN A 143 -9.20 6.25 -0.50
C ASN A 143 -9.04 5.14 -1.55
N LEU A 144 -10.20 4.65 -2.06
CA LEU A 144 -10.23 3.56 -3.04
C LEU A 144 -10.14 4.12 -4.46
N GLU A 145 -9.16 3.67 -5.21
CA GLU A 145 -9.01 3.98 -6.63
C GLU A 145 -9.58 2.83 -7.47
N ILE A 146 -10.65 3.11 -8.23
CA ILE A 146 -11.27 2.13 -9.14
C ILE A 146 -10.65 2.27 -10.53
N LEU A 147 -9.85 1.29 -10.92
CA LEU A 147 -9.17 1.29 -12.23
C LEU A 147 -10.13 0.91 -13.37
N LYS A 148 -11.07 0.00 -13.12
CA LYS A 148 -12.05 -0.48 -14.10
C LYS A 148 -13.38 -0.75 -13.40
N GLY A 149 -14.49 -0.45 -14.10
CA GLY A 149 -15.81 -0.68 -13.55
C GLY A 149 -16.29 0.40 -12.60
N ARG A 150 -16.98 0.00 -11.54
CA ARG A 150 -17.54 0.92 -10.55
C ARG A 150 -17.54 0.32 -9.15
N TYR A 151 -17.70 1.17 -8.16
CA TYR A 151 -17.98 0.75 -6.79
C TYR A 151 -19.45 0.34 -6.62
N PHE A 152 -19.81 -0.18 -5.46
CA PHE A 152 -21.17 -0.59 -5.13
C PHE A 152 -22.12 0.60 -5.15
N SER A 153 -23.34 0.39 -5.63
CA SER A 153 -24.44 1.36 -5.42
C SER A 153 -25.06 1.19 -4.04
N SER A 154 -25.68 2.24 -3.52
CA SER A 154 -26.38 2.18 -2.23
C SER A 154 -27.44 1.06 -2.20
N THR A 155 -28.16 0.87 -3.31
CA THR A 155 -29.17 -0.18 -3.46
C THR A 155 -28.58 -1.58 -3.38
N GLU A 156 -27.39 -1.80 -3.93
CA GLU A 156 -26.69 -3.09 -3.87
C GLU A 156 -26.18 -3.39 -2.46
N LEU A 157 -25.67 -2.39 -1.76
CA LEU A 157 -25.19 -2.51 -0.38
C LEU A 157 -26.35 -2.75 0.60
N GLU A 158 -27.46 -2.00 0.46
CA GLU A 158 -28.65 -2.16 1.31
C GLU A 158 -29.40 -3.44 1.00
N GLY A 159 -29.51 -3.81 -0.28
CA GLY A 159 -30.20 -5.02 -0.74
C GLY A 159 -29.42 -6.32 -0.58
N GLY A 160 -28.12 -6.24 -0.22
CA GLY A 160 -27.26 -7.41 -0.07
C GLY A 160 -27.06 -8.17 -1.38
N THR A 161 -26.95 -7.46 -2.50
CA THR A 161 -26.75 -8.07 -3.81
C THR A 161 -25.38 -8.78 -3.85
N ALA A 162 -25.35 -10.01 -4.40
CA ALA A 162 -24.12 -10.79 -4.52
C ALA A 162 -23.19 -10.24 -5.61
N CYS A 163 -22.54 -9.10 -5.34
CA CYS A 163 -21.57 -8.47 -6.21
C CYS A 163 -20.29 -8.12 -5.43
N GLY A 164 -19.19 -7.92 -6.15
CA GLY A 164 -17.88 -7.66 -5.55
C GLY A 164 -16.97 -6.82 -6.41
N VAL A 165 -16.06 -6.12 -5.75
CA VAL A 165 -14.92 -5.41 -6.36
C VAL A 165 -13.67 -6.21 -6.03
N ILE A 166 -12.80 -6.41 -7.00
CA ILE A 166 -11.56 -7.20 -6.84
C ILE A 166 -10.34 -6.31 -6.96
N GLY A 167 -9.30 -6.59 -6.18
CA GLY A 167 -8.03 -5.89 -6.29
C GLY A 167 -7.24 -6.31 -7.54
N ASP A 168 -6.39 -5.40 -8.04
CA ASP A 168 -5.57 -5.62 -9.23
C ASP A 168 -4.71 -6.90 -9.15
N LYS A 169 -4.13 -7.18 -7.99
CA LYS A 169 -3.35 -8.41 -7.78
C LYS A 169 -4.19 -9.67 -7.97
N LEU A 170 -5.39 -9.71 -7.38
CA LEU A 170 -6.32 -10.83 -7.54
C LEU A 170 -6.79 -10.97 -8.99
N TYR A 171 -7.03 -9.84 -9.66
CA TYR A 171 -7.37 -9.83 -11.08
C TYR A 171 -6.30 -10.50 -11.94
N ASN A 172 -5.04 -10.10 -11.79
CA ASN A 172 -3.93 -10.61 -12.59
C ASN A 172 -3.69 -12.12 -12.38
N GLU A 173 -3.89 -12.61 -11.16
CA GLU A 173 -3.69 -14.03 -10.82
C GLU A 173 -4.89 -14.91 -11.21
N LEU A 174 -6.12 -14.42 -11.05
CA LEU A 174 -7.33 -15.20 -11.30
C LEU A 174 -7.77 -15.16 -12.79
N PHE A 175 -7.44 -14.07 -13.49
CA PHE A 175 -7.85 -13.83 -14.90
C PHE A 175 -6.68 -13.51 -15.84
N PRO A 176 -5.62 -14.32 -15.89
CA PRO A 176 -4.39 -13.99 -16.63
C PRO A 176 -4.61 -13.79 -18.14
N SER A 177 -5.65 -14.40 -18.69
CA SER A 177 -5.97 -14.34 -20.14
C SER A 177 -7.14 -13.44 -20.48
N GLN A 178 -7.76 -12.78 -19.50
CA GLN A 178 -8.98 -12.01 -19.70
C GLN A 178 -8.73 -10.51 -19.48
N LEU A 179 -8.91 -9.72 -20.53
CA LEU A 179 -8.69 -8.27 -20.50
C LEU A 179 -9.70 -7.49 -19.62
N ASN A 180 -10.89 -8.01 -19.41
CA ASN A 180 -11.92 -7.36 -18.62
C ASN A 180 -12.75 -8.39 -17.81
N PRO A 181 -12.59 -8.43 -16.47
CA PRO A 181 -13.34 -9.35 -15.61
C PRO A 181 -14.73 -8.85 -15.24
N ILE A 182 -15.07 -7.59 -15.55
CA ILE A 182 -16.35 -6.99 -15.18
C ILE A 182 -17.51 -7.76 -15.80
N GLY A 183 -18.50 -8.09 -14.95
CA GLY A 183 -19.66 -8.88 -15.35
C GLY A 183 -19.47 -10.38 -15.25
N THR A 184 -18.24 -10.87 -15.03
CA THR A 184 -17.99 -12.29 -14.76
C THR A 184 -18.31 -12.66 -13.33
N TYR A 185 -18.31 -13.96 -13.04
CA TYR A 185 -18.63 -14.47 -11.71
C TYR A 185 -17.42 -15.18 -11.11
N VAL A 186 -17.25 -14.98 -9.80
CA VAL A 186 -16.35 -15.76 -8.96
C VAL A 186 -17.14 -16.48 -7.88
N PHE A 187 -16.57 -17.55 -7.37
CA PHE A 187 -17.13 -18.32 -6.25
C PHE A 187 -16.40 -17.94 -4.97
N TYR A 188 -17.18 -17.52 -3.98
CA TYR A 188 -16.75 -17.20 -2.63
C TYR A 188 -17.62 -17.99 -1.67
N HIS A 189 -17.02 -18.87 -0.87
CA HIS A 189 -17.76 -19.81 -0.01
C HIS A 189 -18.90 -20.57 -0.72
N GLY A 190 -18.66 -20.96 -1.97
CA GLY A 190 -19.66 -21.67 -2.79
C GLY A 190 -20.77 -20.77 -3.37
N LYS A 191 -20.81 -19.49 -3.05
CA LYS A 191 -21.77 -18.53 -3.62
C LYS A 191 -21.16 -17.81 -4.84
N LYS A 192 -21.98 -17.62 -5.86
CA LYS A 192 -21.63 -16.82 -7.02
C LYS A 192 -21.67 -15.33 -6.70
N ILE A 193 -20.58 -14.63 -6.93
CA ILE A 193 -20.46 -13.18 -6.77
C ILE A 193 -20.10 -12.57 -8.12
N LYS A 194 -20.87 -11.59 -8.57
CA LYS A 194 -20.64 -10.86 -9.81
C LYS A 194 -19.59 -9.79 -9.62
N ILE A 195 -18.56 -9.77 -10.45
CA ILE A 195 -17.53 -8.71 -10.44
C ILE A 195 -18.11 -7.46 -11.10
N ILE A 196 -18.01 -6.31 -10.41
CA ILE A 196 -18.50 -5.01 -10.87
C ILE A 196 -17.39 -3.94 -10.99
N GLY A 197 -16.23 -4.19 -10.39
CA GLY A 197 -15.08 -3.28 -10.44
C GLY A 197 -13.77 -3.95 -10.04
#